data_6d48a7c7fe136bf169717bc93ce75070
#
_entry.id   6d48a7c7fe136bf169717bc93ce75070
#
_cell.length_a   1.000
_cell.length_b   1.000
_cell.length_c   1.000
_cell.angle_alpha   90.00
_cell.angle_beta   90.00
_cell.angle_gamma   90.00
#
_symmetry.space_group_name_H-M   'P 1'
#
loop_
_entity.id
_entity.type
_entity.pdbx_description
1 polymer ?
#
loop_
_entity_poly.entity_id
_entity_poly.type
_entity_poly.pdbx_seq_one_letter_code
_entity_poly.pdbx_strand_id
1 'polypeptide(L)'
;MRILKRVLCVTACLFTLAGCASAPEFKLSSLLPGGTEDAPPPPPATSDITGSTPFAADPDLTVKDALLGGAEGDDLTLGKRHYREKNYGLAEQYFRRASEKTPRDGEAWLGLAASYDRLKRYELADRAYAEALAIFGPRAEVINNIGYSYLLRGDLRKARAKFAEAQAKDPGNPTIANNIALVDEAARRHKGLN
;
A
#
# COMPACT_ATOMS: atom_id res chain seq x y z
N MET A 1 21.78 -42.07 -38.61
CA MET A 1 21.08 -43.35 -38.82
C MET A 1 19.85 -43.37 -37.96
N ARG A 2 18.70 -43.55 -38.61
CA ARG A 2 17.33 -43.86 -38.14
C ARG A 2 16.61 -42.72 -37.39
N ILE A 3 15.73 -41.92 -38.04
CA ILE A 3 14.45 -42.13 -38.75
C ILE A 3 13.43 -42.87 -37.85
N LEU A 4 12.34 -42.21 -37.47
CA LEU A 4 10.98 -42.58 -37.87
C LEU A 4 9.96 -42.02 -36.88
N LYS A 5 9.16 -41.06 -37.30
CA LYS A 5 7.80 -41.17 -37.85
C LYS A 5 6.66 -41.21 -36.84
N ARG A 6 5.77 -40.25 -37.04
CA ARG A 6 4.29 -40.33 -37.09
C ARG A 6 3.59 -40.38 -35.72
N VAL A 7 2.46 -39.72 -35.45
CA VAL A 7 1.22 -39.55 -36.24
C VAL A 7 0.38 -38.40 -35.63
N LEU A 8 -0.16 -37.66 -36.51
CA LEU A 8 -1.27 -36.72 -36.46
C LEU A 8 -2.55 -37.37 -35.87
N CYS A 9 -3.26 -36.66 -34.96
CA CYS A 9 -4.68 -36.88 -34.77
C CYS A 9 -5.38 -35.52 -34.57
N VAL A 10 -5.99 -35.09 -35.67
CA VAL A 10 -6.99 -34.03 -35.72
C VAL A 10 -8.33 -34.70 -35.44
N THR A 11 -9.04 -34.26 -34.44
CA THR A 11 -10.49 -34.47 -34.33
C THR A 11 -11.16 -33.15 -33.97
N ALA A 12 -11.75 -32.57 -34.99
CA ALA A 12 -12.76 -31.54 -34.91
C ALA A 12 -14.05 -32.15 -34.35
N CYS A 13 -14.63 -31.50 -33.32
CA CYS A 13 -16.03 -31.66 -32.97
C CYS A 13 -16.69 -30.28 -32.95
N LEU A 14 -17.37 -30.02 -34.05
CA LEU A 14 -18.47 -29.06 -34.12
C LEU A 14 -19.62 -29.62 -33.27
N PHE A 15 -20.12 -28.84 -32.32
CA PHE A 15 -21.48 -28.97 -31.84
C PHE A 15 -22.17 -27.61 -31.78
N THR A 16 -23.27 -27.59 -32.41
CA THR A 16 -24.28 -26.64 -32.81
C THR A 16 -24.90 -25.85 -31.67
N LEU A 17 -25.27 -24.59 -32.01
CA LEU A 17 -26.19 -23.70 -31.29
C LEU A 17 -27.53 -24.36 -31.02
N ALA A 18 -28.08 -24.20 -29.83
CA ALA A 18 -29.46 -23.74 -29.57
C ALA A 18 -29.74 -23.75 -28.06
N GLY A 19 -30.37 -22.72 -27.55
CA GLY A 19 -30.99 -22.73 -26.23
C GLY A 19 -30.89 -21.40 -25.47
N CYS A 20 -31.72 -20.42 -25.85
CA CYS A 20 -32.12 -19.35 -24.95
C CYS A 20 -32.81 -19.96 -23.73
N ALA A 21 -32.25 -19.83 -22.54
CA ALA A 21 -32.96 -20.04 -21.29
C ALA A 21 -32.69 -18.85 -20.39
N SER A 22 -33.74 -18.12 -20.09
CA SER A 22 -33.83 -16.99 -19.18
C SER A 22 -33.23 -17.33 -17.83
N ALA A 23 -32.23 -16.58 -17.39
CA ALA A 23 -31.75 -16.62 -16.01
C ALA A 23 -32.79 -15.96 -15.10
N PRO A 24 -33.20 -16.57 -13.99
CA PRO A 24 -34.06 -15.90 -13.01
C PRO A 24 -33.33 -14.76 -12.33
N GLU A 25 -33.94 -13.60 -12.34
CA GLU A 25 -33.51 -12.44 -11.54
C GLU A 25 -33.53 -12.80 -10.05
N PHE A 26 -32.35 -12.89 -9.45
CA PHE A 26 -32.21 -13.08 -8.00
C PHE A 26 -32.39 -11.73 -7.31
N LYS A 27 -33.61 -11.45 -6.83
CA LYS A 27 -33.91 -10.30 -5.98
C LYS A 27 -33.26 -10.50 -4.61
N LEU A 28 -32.17 -9.76 -4.35
CA LEU A 28 -31.40 -9.77 -3.09
C LEU A 28 -32.05 -8.90 -1.98
N SER A 29 -33.37 -8.77 -1.92
CA SER A 29 -34.05 -7.89 -0.98
C SER A 29 -34.85 -8.58 0.14
N SER A 30 -34.67 -9.88 0.35
CA SER A 30 -35.46 -10.59 1.37
C SER A 30 -34.69 -11.40 2.42
N LEU A 31 -33.40 -11.10 2.62
CA LEU A 31 -32.59 -11.78 3.66
C LEU A 31 -31.78 -10.78 4.49
N LEU A 32 -32.45 -9.78 5.06
CA LEU A 32 -31.93 -9.04 6.18
C LEU A 32 -32.92 -9.15 7.33
N PRO A 33 -32.71 -10.04 8.32
CA PRO A 33 -33.33 -9.86 9.61
C PRO A 33 -32.69 -8.64 10.26
N GLY A 34 -33.53 -7.69 10.70
CA GLY A 34 -33.10 -6.56 11.51
C GLY A 34 -32.43 -7.06 12.79
N GLY A 35 -31.23 -6.62 13.01
CA GLY A 35 -30.44 -6.81 14.22
C GLY A 35 -29.57 -5.58 14.35
N THR A 36 -30.06 -4.59 15.08
CA THR A 36 -29.28 -3.57 15.75
C THR A 36 -28.36 -4.27 16.73
N GLU A 37 -27.14 -3.69 16.85
CA GLU A 37 -26.28 -3.79 18.02
C GLU A 37 -24.92 -4.43 17.81
N ASP A 38 -23.95 -3.63 18.29
CA ASP A 38 -22.60 -3.96 18.65
C ASP A 38 -21.59 -4.19 17.52
N ALA A 39 -21.39 -3.11 16.72
CA ALA A 39 -20.05 -2.87 16.24
C ALA A 39 -19.16 -2.55 17.45
N PRO A 40 -18.05 -3.27 17.67
CA PRO A 40 -17.10 -2.89 18.72
C PRO A 40 -16.68 -1.42 18.48
N PRO A 41 -16.54 -0.62 19.55
CA PRO A 41 -16.14 0.77 19.42
C PRO A 41 -14.83 0.81 18.62
N PRO A 42 -14.65 1.81 17.71
CA PRO A 42 -13.39 1.97 17.02
C PRO A 42 -12.28 2.06 18.07
N PRO A 43 -11.15 1.41 17.87
CA PRO A 43 -10.03 1.51 18.79
C PRO A 43 -9.75 3.00 19.03
N PRO A 44 -9.40 3.39 20.26
CA PRO A 44 -9.13 4.80 20.57
C PRO A 44 -8.17 5.33 19.54
N ALA A 45 -8.46 6.53 19.03
CA ALA A 45 -7.59 7.25 18.10
C ALA A 45 -6.22 7.39 18.75
N THR A 46 -5.37 6.39 18.53
CA THR A 46 -3.98 6.46 18.92
C THR A 46 -3.36 7.51 18.02
N SER A 47 -3.00 8.62 18.66
CA SER A 47 -2.12 9.65 18.13
C SER A 47 -1.13 9.06 17.14
N ASP A 48 -1.17 9.57 15.92
CA ASP A 48 -0.15 9.56 14.87
C ASP A 48 1.02 8.61 15.04
N ILE A 49 0.77 7.31 14.80
CA ILE A 49 1.83 6.35 14.58
C ILE A 49 1.99 6.20 13.06
N THR A 50 2.34 7.30 12.41
CA THR A 50 2.88 7.27 11.07
C THR A 50 4.37 6.99 11.21
N GLY A 51 4.76 5.74 11.05
CA GLY A 51 6.17 5.35 10.96
C GLY A 51 6.86 5.83 9.69
N SER A 52 6.20 6.70 8.92
CA SER A 52 6.82 7.51 7.89
C SER A 52 7.56 8.63 8.60
N THR A 53 8.82 8.85 8.27
CA THR A 53 9.49 10.11 8.55
C THR A 53 8.49 11.22 8.21
N PRO A 54 8.19 12.13 9.15
CA PRO A 54 7.27 13.21 8.85
C PRO A 54 7.85 13.96 7.66
N PHE A 55 7.15 13.90 6.52
CA PHE A 55 7.42 14.88 5.48
C PHE A 55 7.36 16.24 6.19
N ALA A 56 8.48 16.95 6.21
CA ALA A 56 8.59 18.21 6.94
C ALA A 56 7.36 19.05 6.63
N ALA A 57 6.66 19.47 7.66
CA ALA A 57 5.48 20.31 7.52
C ALA A 57 5.92 21.63 6.93
N ASP A 58 5.50 21.91 5.70
CA ASP A 58 5.58 23.25 5.16
C ASP A 58 4.34 24.03 5.67
N PRO A 59 4.52 25.04 6.53
CA PRO A 59 3.39 25.68 7.23
C PRO A 59 2.55 26.61 6.34
N ASP A 60 2.92 26.82 5.06
CA ASP A 60 2.36 27.91 4.23
C ASP A 60 1.49 27.47 3.03
N LEU A 61 0.99 26.23 3.02
CA LEU A 61 0.03 25.82 1.98
C LEU A 61 -1.38 26.22 2.37
N THR A 62 -1.80 27.38 1.88
CA THR A 62 -3.16 27.89 2.10
C THR A 62 -4.20 27.10 1.28
N VAL A 63 -5.44 27.00 1.81
CA VAL A 63 -6.60 26.36 1.18
C VAL A 63 -6.87 26.91 -0.25
N LYS A 64 -6.40 28.11 -0.53
CA LYS A 64 -6.56 28.80 -1.82
C LYS A 64 -5.83 28.09 -2.97
N ASP A 65 -4.66 27.50 -2.71
CA ASP A 65 -3.87 26.78 -3.72
C ASP A 65 -4.49 25.43 -4.07
N ALA A 66 -5.28 24.86 -3.16
CA ALA A 66 -5.98 23.61 -3.38
C ALA A 66 -7.20 23.73 -4.33
N LEU A 67 -7.85 24.89 -4.34
CA LEU A 67 -9.06 25.15 -5.13
C LEU A 67 -8.75 25.68 -6.54
N LEU A 68 -7.56 26.23 -6.78
CA LEU A 68 -7.18 26.85 -8.05
C LEU A 68 -6.28 25.99 -8.93
N GLY A 69 -6.18 24.68 -8.64
CA GLY A 69 -5.31 23.78 -9.40
C GLY A 69 -3.87 24.24 -9.20
N GLY A 70 -3.30 23.89 -8.05
CA GLY A 70 -1.98 24.33 -7.60
C GLY A 70 -0.96 24.46 -8.73
N ALA A 71 -0.05 25.40 -8.59
CA ALA A 71 0.98 25.72 -9.56
C ALA A 71 1.52 24.46 -10.23
N GLU A 72 1.60 24.46 -11.57
CA GLU A 72 2.25 23.38 -12.31
C GLU A 72 3.64 23.12 -11.71
N GLY A 73 3.79 21.97 -11.09
CA GLY A 73 5.07 21.57 -10.51
C GLY A 73 5.02 20.98 -9.13
N ASP A 74 3.89 21.05 -8.42
CA ASP A 74 3.85 20.71 -6.99
C ASP A 74 3.02 19.46 -6.63
N ASP A 75 2.94 18.47 -7.53
CA ASP A 75 2.26 17.21 -7.26
C ASP A 75 2.87 16.50 -6.04
N LEU A 76 4.18 16.61 -5.82
CA LEU A 76 4.85 16.03 -4.66
C LEU A 76 4.35 16.65 -3.35
N THR A 77 4.28 17.97 -3.27
CA THR A 77 3.79 18.68 -2.08
C THR A 77 2.32 18.41 -1.83
N LEU A 78 1.49 18.39 -2.88
CA LEU A 78 0.08 18.03 -2.78
C LEU A 78 -0.10 16.58 -2.30
N GLY A 79 0.69 15.66 -2.81
CA GLY A 79 0.73 14.27 -2.37
C GLY A 79 1.04 14.15 -0.87
N LYS A 80 2.09 14.85 -0.43
CA LYS A 80 2.50 14.91 0.99
C LYS A 80 1.38 15.48 1.87
N ARG A 81 0.72 16.55 1.46
CA ARG A 81 -0.39 17.15 2.19
C ARG A 81 -1.56 16.17 2.34
N HIS A 82 -2.05 15.60 1.23
CA HIS A 82 -3.15 14.65 1.26
C HIS A 82 -2.82 13.39 2.07
N TYR A 83 -1.57 12.95 2.04
CA TYR A 83 -1.13 11.84 2.88
C TYR A 83 -1.25 12.16 4.38
N ARG A 84 -0.82 13.36 4.83
CA ARG A 84 -0.98 13.81 6.22
C ARG A 84 -2.45 13.92 6.63
N GLU A 85 -3.30 14.37 5.71
CA GLU A 85 -4.75 14.47 5.89
C GLU A 85 -5.46 13.11 5.84
N LYS A 86 -4.71 12.01 5.67
CA LYS A 86 -5.24 10.64 5.52
C LYS A 86 -6.10 10.45 4.26
N ASN A 87 -6.06 11.36 3.32
CA ASN A 87 -6.70 11.29 2.01
C ASN A 87 -5.86 10.44 1.04
N TYR A 88 -5.64 9.17 1.40
CA TYR A 88 -4.67 8.31 0.72
C TYR A 88 -4.94 8.07 -0.77
N GLY A 89 -6.21 8.12 -1.19
CA GLY A 89 -6.58 8.03 -2.60
C GLY A 89 -6.12 9.24 -3.42
N LEU A 90 -6.25 10.46 -2.87
CA LEU A 90 -5.72 11.68 -3.50
C LEU A 90 -4.20 11.71 -3.41
N ALA A 91 -3.62 11.32 -2.28
CA ALA A 91 -2.18 11.23 -2.13
C ALA A 91 -1.56 10.31 -3.20
N GLU A 92 -2.17 9.13 -3.43
CA GLU A 92 -1.75 8.19 -4.49
C GLU A 92 -1.74 8.85 -5.87
N GLN A 93 -2.82 9.56 -6.22
CA GLN A 93 -2.91 10.21 -7.52
C GLN A 93 -1.83 11.29 -7.72
N TYR A 94 -1.59 12.12 -6.70
CA TYR A 94 -0.59 13.17 -6.76
C TYR A 94 0.84 12.61 -6.79
N PHE A 95 1.18 11.65 -5.93
CA PHE A 95 2.50 11.01 -5.95
C PHE A 95 2.77 10.25 -7.26
N ARG A 96 1.75 9.61 -7.83
CA ARG A 96 1.88 8.97 -9.13
C ARG A 96 2.22 9.99 -10.22
N ARG A 97 1.47 11.11 -10.30
CA ARG A 97 1.80 12.19 -11.25
C ARG A 97 3.19 12.76 -11.02
N ALA A 98 3.61 12.94 -9.77
CA ALA A 98 4.95 13.38 -9.43
C ALA A 98 6.01 12.40 -9.95
N SER A 99 5.83 11.09 -9.72
CA SER A 99 6.74 10.05 -10.21
C SER A 99 6.77 9.92 -11.74
N GLU A 100 5.65 10.16 -12.41
CA GLU A 100 5.57 10.18 -13.88
C GLU A 100 6.29 11.41 -14.48
N LYS A 101 6.13 12.59 -13.85
CA LYS A 101 6.80 13.82 -14.27
C LYS A 101 8.31 13.78 -13.99
N THR A 102 8.69 13.23 -12.86
CA THR A 102 10.08 13.17 -12.39
C THR A 102 10.43 11.74 -11.95
N PRO A 103 10.72 10.83 -12.89
CA PRO A 103 10.93 9.41 -12.57
C PRO A 103 12.11 9.12 -11.63
N ARG A 104 13.03 10.08 -11.46
CA ARG A 104 14.17 9.97 -10.52
C ARG A 104 13.91 10.63 -9.17
N ASP A 105 12.70 11.10 -8.92
CA ASP A 105 12.32 11.60 -7.61
C ASP A 105 11.95 10.43 -6.68
N GLY A 106 12.90 10.03 -5.84
CA GLY A 106 12.70 8.93 -4.88
C GLY A 106 11.66 9.25 -3.80
N GLU A 107 11.41 10.53 -3.48
CA GLU A 107 10.37 10.93 -2.53
C GLU A 107 8.97 10.69 -3.10
N ALA A 108 8.78 10.96 -4.39
CA ALA A 108 7.53 10.67 -5.08
C ALA A 108 7.21 9.15 -5.03
N TRP A 109 8.22 8.31 -5.30
CA TRP A 109 8.07 6.86 -5.22
C TRP A 109 7.81 6.35 -3.79
N LEU A 110 8.49 6.92 -2.78
CA LEU A 110 8.23 6.58 -1.38
C LEU A 110 6.81 6.98 -0.95
N GLY A 111 6.37 8.18 -1.32
CA GLY A 111 5.02 8.64 -1.04
C GLY A 111 3.96 7.81 -1.73
N LEU A 112 4.21 7.40 -2.98
CA LEU A 112 3.33 6.50 -3.73
C LEU A 112 3.23 5.13 -3.07
N ALA A 113 4.37 4.54 -2.68
CA ALA A 113 4.42 3.27 -1.98
C ALA A 113 3.65 3.31 -0.65
N ALA A 114 3.89 4.34 0.17
CA ALA A 114 3.19 4.53 1.43
C ALA A 114 1.67 4.70 1.23
N SER A 115 1.25 5.42 0.17
CA SER A 115 -0.17 5.58 -0.17
C SER A 115 -0.80 4.25 -0.56
N TYR A 116 -0.13 3.44 -1.37
CA TYR A 116 -0.58 2.09 -1.72
C TYR A 116 -0.72 1.19 -0.49
N ASP A 117 0.22 1.24 0.45
CA ASP A 117 0.14 0.48 1.70
C ASP A 117 -1.12 0.84 2.49
N ARG A 118 -1.42 2.14 2.63
CA ARG A 118 -2.62 2.60 3.34
C ARG A 118 -3.91 2.20 2.63
N LEU A 119 -3.86 2.04 1.30
CA LEU A 119 -4.95 1.54 0.47
C LEU A 119 -4.98 0.00 0.39
N LYS A 120 -4.07 -0.70 1.09
CA LYS A 120 -3.90 -2.16 1.07
C LYS A 120 -3.59 -2.73 -0.32
N ARG A 121 -3.00 -1.91 -1.19
CA ARG A 121 -2.56 -2.31 -2.55
C ARG A 121 -1.09 -2.73 -2.51
N TYR A 122 -0.81 -3.79 -1.79
CA TYR A 122 0.54 -4.16 -1.37
C TYR A 122 1.49 -4.50 -2.53
N GLU A 123 1.01 -5.13 -3.58
CA GLU A 123 1.82 -5.46 -4.77
C GLU A 123 2.27 -4.20 -5.51
N LEU A 124 1.43 -3.15 -5.52
CA LEU A 124 1.80 -1.85 -6.09
C LEU A 124 2.78 -1.12 -5.17
N ALA A 125 2.61 -1.23 -3.85
CA ALA A 125 3.55 -0.68 -2.89
C ALA A 125 4.94 -1.30 -3.07
N ASP A 126 5.04 -2.64 -3.23
CA ASP A 126 6.32 -3.32 -3.45
C ASP A 126 7.06 -2.81 -4.69
N ARG A 127 6.35 -2.56 -5.79
CA ARG A 127 6.94 -2.00 -7.00
C ARG A 127 7.44 -0.59 -6.78
N ALA A 128 6.65 0.26 -6.13
CA ALA A 128 7.04 1.64 -5.85
C ALA A 128 8.23 1.70 -4.86
N TYR A 129 8.29 0.81 -3.86
CA TYR A 129 9.47 0.69 -3.00
C TYR A 129 10.70 0.21 -3.76
N ALA A 130 10.57 -0.65 -4.76
CA ALA A 130 11.70 -1.08 -5.58
C ALA A 130 12.29 0.10 -6.36
N GLU A 131 11.45 0.98 -6.92
CA GLU A 131 11.90 2.21 -7.58
C GLU A 131 12.59 3.17 -6.59
N ALA A 132 12.02 3.37 -5.42
CA ALA A 132 12.65 4.19 -4.38
C ALA A 132 14.02 3.63 -3.95
N LEU A 133 14.14 2.31 -3.80
CA LEU A 133 15.42 1.64 -3.52
C LEU A 133 16.43 1.81 -4.64
N ALA A 134 16.00 1.75 -5.91
CA ALA A 134 16.89 1.95 -7.06
C ALA A 134 17.47 3.37 -7.09
N ILE A 135 16.69 4.36 -6.63
CA ILE A 135 17.08 5.78 -6.63
C ILE A 135 17.92 6.13 -5.39
N PHE A 136 17.42 5.82 -4.22
CA PHE A 136 18.05 6.22 -2.95
C PHE A 136 19.09 5.22 -2.43
N GLY A 137 19.07 4.00 -2.94
CA GLY A 137 19.77 2.88 -2.33
C GLY A 137 19.11 2.43 -1.01
N PRO A 138 19.73 1.48 -0.30
CA PRO A 138 19.20 0.91 0.93
C PRO A 138 19.44 1.82 2.14
N ARG A 139 18.88 3.03 2.12
CA ARG A 139 18.92 3.96 3.26
C ARG A 139 18.00 3.49 4.38
N ALA A 140 18.31 3.89 5.61
CA ALA A 140 17.53 3.54 6.80
C ALA A 140 16.05 3.89 6.65
N GLU A 141 15.74 5.07 6.08
CA GLU A 141 14.39 5.55 5.83
C GLU A 141 13.60 4.60 4.90
N VAL A 142 14.17 4.25 3.74
CA VAL A 142 13.50 3.38 2.76
C VAL A 142 13.25 2.00 3.37
N ILE A 143 14.24 1.45 4.05
CA ILE A 143 14.14 0.13 4.70
C ILE A 143 13.11 0.16 5.83
N ASN A 144 13.06 1.24 6.62
CA ASN A 144 12.06 1.43 7.65
C ASN A 144 10.63 1.45 7.07
N ASN A 145 10.42 2.16 5.96
CA ASN A 145 9.11 2.21 5.30
C ASN A 145 8.69 0.84 4.76
N ILE A 146 9.62 0.07 4.19
CA ILE A 146 9.37 -1.33 3.79
C ILE A 146 9.02 -2.19 5.01
N GLY A 147 9.72 -1.99 6.14
CA GLY A 147 9.39 -2.66 7.40
C GLY A 147 7.96 -2.35 7.87
N TYR A 148 7.57 -1.09 7.77
CA TYR A 148 6.21 -0.66 8.10
C TYR A 148 5.15 -1.26 7.18
N SER A 149 5.45 -1.37 5.88
CA SER A 149 4.59 -2.09 4.92
C SER A 149 4.35 -3.54 5.34
N TYR A 150 5.39 -4.28 5.76
CA TYR A 150 5.22 -5.62 6.29
C TYR A 150 4.41 -5.66 7.60
N LEU A 151 4.56 -4.65 8.46
CA LEU A 151 3.74 -4.53 9.68
C LEU A 151 2.25 -4.37 9.33
N LEU A 152 1.91 -3.51 8.36
CA LEU A 152 0.53 -3.33 7.88
C LEU A 152 -0.08 -4.59 7.28
N ARG A 153 0.73 -5.44 6.69
CA ARG A 153 0.32 -6.76 6.15
C ARG A 153 0.18 -7.83 7.23
N GLY A 154 0.62 -7.55 8.46
CA GLY A 154 0.68 -8.52 9.54
C GLY A 154 1.88 -9.48 9.48
N ASP A 155 2.82 -9.31 8.55
CA ASP A 155 4.07 -10.10 8.52
C ASP A 155 5.09 -9.55 9.52
N LEU A 156 4.82 -9.82 10.80
CA LEU A 156 5.61 -9.29 11.91
C LEU A 156 7.08 -9.75 11.86
N ARG A 157 7.34 -10.93 11.28
CA ARG A 157 8.71 -11.44 11.16
C ARG A 157 9.52 -10.62 10.17
N LYS A 158 8.96 -10.36 8.97
CA LYS A 158 9.65 -9.52 7.97
C LYS A 158 9.72 -8.07 8.41
N ALA A 159 8.67 -7.54 9.03
CA ALA A 159 8.66 -6.20 9.59
C ALA A 159 9.84 -6.01 10.57
N ARG A 160 9.97 -6.92 11.56
CA ARG A 160 11.06 -6.87 12.53
C ARG A 160 12.44 -6.95 11.89
N ALA A 161 12.62 -7.84 10.90
CA ALA A 161 13.89 -7.96 10.19
C ALA A 161 14.27 -6.65 9.48
N LYS A 162 13.30 -5.99 8.82
CA LYS A 162 13.53 -4.72 8.14
C LYS A 162 13.78 -3.56 9.10
N PHE A 163 13.08 -3.49 10.23
CA PHE A 163 13.38 -2.47 11.24
C PHE A 163 14.75 -2.66 11.89
N ALA A 164 15.18 -3.89 12.15
CA ALA A 164 16.51 -4.17 12.63
C ALA A 164 17.60 -3.77 11.61
N GLU A 165 17.36 -4.02 10.32
CA GLU A 165 18.24 -3.57 9.22
C GLU A 165 18.32 -2.03 9.17
N ALA A 166 17.19 -1.34 9.30
CA ALA A 166 17.14 0.12 9.33
C ALA A 166 17.86 0.68 10.57
N GLN A 167 17.65 0.07 11.75
CA GLN A 167 18.31 0.47 12.99
C GLN A 167 19.84 0.31 12.93
N ALA A 168 20.32 -0.73 12.26
CA ALA A 168 21.75 -0.91 12.07
C ALA A 168 22.40 0.22 11.22
N LYS A 169 21.60 0.86 10.35
CA LYS A 169 22.04 1.99 9.51
C LYS A 169 21.89 3.34 10.19
N ASP A 170 20.88 3.48 11.04
CA ASP A 170 20.60 4.72 11.80
C ASP A 170 20.16 4.37 13.23
N PRO A 171 21.11 4.07 14.14
CA PRO A 171 20.81 3.58 15.50
C PRO A 171 20.08 4.60 16.38
N GLY A 172 20.23 5.88 16.09
CA GLY A 172 19.67 6.99 16.89
C GLY A 172 18.26 7.41 16.46
N ASN A 173 17.68 6.78 15.44
CA ASN A 173 16.42 7.23 14.87
C ASN A 173 15.21 6.82 15.73
N PRO A 174 14.48 7.79 16.34
CA PRO A 174 13.37 7.48 17.22
C PRO A 174 12.20 6.83 16.48
N THR A 175 11.99 7.14 15.20
CA THR A 175 10.93 6.53 14.40
C THR A 175 11.16 5.03 14.23
N ILE A 176 12.39 4.63 13.97
CA ILE A 176 12.76 3.21 13.83
C ILE A 176 12.58 2.49 15.17
N ALA A 177 13.03 3.09 16.26
CA ALA A 177 12.86 2.54 17.61
C ALA A 177 11.37 2.33 17.96
N ASN A 178 10.52 3.32 17.65
CA ASN A 178 9.09 3.23 17.84
C ASN A 178 8.47 2.10 17.00
N ASN A 179 8.89 1.94 15.76
CA ASN A 179 8.38 0.88 14.89
C ASN A 179 8.79 -0.52 15.38
N ILE A 180 9.97 -0.67 15.95
CA ILE A 180 10.41 -1.92 16.61
C ILE A 180 9.50 -2.21 17.81
N ALA A 181 9.22 -1.22 18.65
CA ALA A 181 8.33 -1.39 19.80
C ALA A 181 6.92 -1.81 19.36
N LEU A 182 6.40 -1.24 18.27
CA LEU A 182 5.10 -1.60 17.70
C LEU A 182 5.05 -3.07 17.23
N VAL A 183 6.06 -3.53 16.50
CA VAL A 183 6.07 -4.91 16.04
C VAL A 183 6.23 -5.89 17.19
N ASP A 184 6.99 -5.53 18.24
CA ASP A 184 7.14 -6.37 19.42
C ASP A 184 5.85 -6.44 20.23
N GLU A 185 5.10 -5.35 20.33
CA GLU A 185 3.79 -5.34 20.95
C GLU A 185 2.77 -6.16 20.17
N ALA A 186 2.72 -6.00 18.84
CA ALA A 186 1.86 -6.81 17.99
C ALA A 186 2.18 -8.31 18.12
N ALA A 187 3.44 -8.68 18.23
CA ALA A 187 3.88 -10.06 18.41
C ALA A 187 3.46 -10.62 19.81
N ARG A 188 3.50 -9.78 20.86
CA ARG A 188 3.02 -10.20 22.20
C ARG A 188 1.51 -10.45 22.21
N ARG A 189 0.74 -9.57 21.60
CA ARG A 189 -0.74 -9.74 21.48
C ARG A 189 -1.09 -11.03 20.73
N HIS A 190 -0.38 -11.32 19.65
CA HIS A 190 -0.61 -12.55 18.88
C HIS A 190 -0.32 -13.83 19.67
N LYS A 191 0.68 -13.80 20.58
CA LYS A 191 1.00 -14.95 21.46
C LYS A 191 0.02 -15.11 22.61
N GLY A 192 -0.61 -14.05 23.07
CA GLY A 192 -1.59 -14.09 24.17
C GLY A 192 -2.97 -14.55 23.75
N LEU A 193 -3.23 -14.69 22.45
CA LEU A 193 -4.51 -15.15 21.89
C LEU A 193 -4.50 -16.64 21.49
N ASN A 194 -3.37 -17.33 21.61
CA ASN A 194 -3.16 -18.76 21.37
C ASN A 194 -2.88 -19.49 22.68
#